data_caf1ab5970de79d58bb08422369eb805
#
_entry.id   caf1ab5970de79d58bb08422369eb805
#
_cell.length_a   1.000
_cell.length_b   1.000
_cell.length_c   1.000
_cell.angle_alpha   90.00
_cell.angle_beta   90.00
_cell.angle_gamma   90.00
#
_symmetry.space_group_name_H-M   'P 1'
#
loop_
_entity.id
_entity.type
_entity.pdbx_description
1 polymer ?
#
loop_
_entity_poly.entity_id
_entity_poly.type
_entity_poly.pdbx_seq_one_letter_code
_entity_poly.pdbx_strand_id
1 'polypeptide(L)'
;MKMLMIVFRDSLEDPVLFFLKDRDIKAYTVIPKVIGSGETGTVTGSPFFPGFNEMVLVVLPDDHADQIVAELKAFRDAQIKTHPAGKTSIRVFVLPCTQAV
;
A
#
# COMPACT_ATOMS: atom_id res chain seq x y z
N MET A 1 -15.27 12.04 1.34
CA MET A 1 -13.92 11.82 0.78
C MET A 1 -13.06 11.14 1.82
N LYS A 2 -12.31 10.15 1.41
CA LYS A 2 -11.41 9.41 2.28
C LYS A 2 -10.03 9.31 1.65
N MET A 3 -9.00 9.32 2.49
CA MET A 3 -7.62 9.06 2.07
C MET A 3 -7.26 7.63 2.42
N LEU A 4 -6.78 6.88 1.46
CA LEU A 4 -6.18 5.57 1.68
C LEU A 4 -4.67 5.75 1.78
N MET A 5 -4.11 5.25 2.88
CA MET A 5 -2.66 5.18 3.07
C MET A 5 -2.26 3.71 2.94
N ILE A 6 -1.59 3.38 1.85
CA ILE A 6 -1.20 2.01 1.54
C ILE A 6 0.29 1.89 1.82
N VAL A 7 0.66 1.05 2.79
CA VAL A 7 2.05 0.84 3.19
C VAL A 7 2.45 -0.58 2.84
N PHE A 8 3.56 -0.75 2.12
CA PHE A 8 3.99 -2.05 1.62
C PHE A 8 5.50 -2.08 1.43
N ARG A 9 6.04 -3.29 1.23
CA ARG A 9 7.45 -3.48 0.91
C ARG A 9 7.71 -3.07 -0.55
N ASP A 10 8.87 -2.49 -0.82
CA ASP A 10 9.26 -2.03 -2.16
C ASP A 10 9.20 -3.12 -3.23
N SER A 11 9.36 -4.38 -2.83
CA SER A 11 9.20 -5.54 -3.73
C SER A 11 7.79 -5.66 -4.29
N LEU A 12 6.80 -4.99 -3.70
CA LEU A 12 5.41 -5.00 -4.14
C LEU A 12 5.02 -3.75 -4.92
N GLU A 13 5.99 -2.89 -5.26
CA GLU A 13 5.68 -1.65 -5.97
C GLU A 13 4.93 -1.91 -7.28
N ASP A 14 5.47 -2.76 -8.14
CA ASP A 14 4.84 -3.03 -9.43
C ASP A 14 3.43 -3.62 -9.31
N PRO A 15 3.20 -4.66 -8.49
CA PRO A 15 1.84 -5.16 -8.29
C PRO A 15 0.88 -4.13 -7.72
N VAL A 16 1.32 -3.30 -6.78
CA VAL A 16 0.45 -2.27 -6.18
C VAL A 16 0.08 -1.19 -7.20
N LEU A 17 1.06 -0.69 -7.95
CA LEU A 17 0.80 0.34 -8.96
C LEU A 17 -0.05 -0.23 -10.10
N PHE A 18 0.16 -1.49 -10.48
CA PHE A 18 -0.70 -2.15 -11.46
C PHE A 18 -2.14 -2.29 -10.96
N PHE A 19 -2.32 -2.62 -9.67
CA PHE A 19 -3.64 -2.68 -9.06
C PHE A 19 -4.38 -1.35 -9.23
N LEU A 20 -3.72 -0.23 -8.96
CA LEU A 20 -4.33 1.10 -9.09
C LEU A 20 -4.68 1.40 -10.55
N LYS A 21 -3.75 1.12 -11.45
CA LYS A 21 -3.94 1.35 -12.89
C LYS A 21 -5.10 0.52 -13.44
N ASP A 22 -5.19 -0.74 -13.05
CA ASP A 22 -6.24 -1.66 -13.51
C ASP A 22 -7.63 -1.17 -13.10
N ARG A 23 -7.73 -0.39 -12.05
CA ARG A 23 -8.98 0.20 -11.55
C ARG A 23 -9.17 1.65 -11.95
N ASP A 24 -8.40 2.10 -12.94
CA ASP A 24 -8.46 3.46 -13.48
C ASP A 24 -8.22 4.55 -12.42
N ILE A 25 -7.45 4.23 -11.40
CA ILE A 25 -7.01 5.22 -10.42
C ILE A 25 -5.72 5.84 -10.91
N LYS A 26 -5.79 7.10 -11.36
CA LYS A 26 -4.67 7.81 -11.97
C LYS A 26 -4.02 8.83 -11.04
N ALA A 27 -4.76 9.30 -10.05
CA ALA A 27 -4.28 10.34 -9.12
C ALA A 27 -3.87 9.70 -7.80
N TYR A 28 -2.58 9.62 -7.57
CA TYR A 28 -2.01 9.11 -6.32
C TYR A 28 -0.61 9.69 -6.12
N THR A 29 -0.14 9.63 -4.89
CA THR A 29 1.22 10.07 -4.52
C THR A 29 1.99 8.89 -3.99
N VAL A 30 3.21 8.69 -4.50
CA VAL A 30 4.11 7.63 -4.02
C VAL A 30 5.20 8.26 -3.17
N ILE A 31 5.38 7.70 -1.98
CA ILE A 31 6.48 8.07 -1.08
C ILE A 31 7.39 6.85 -0.98
N PRO A 32 8.53 6.86 -1.70
CA PRO A 32 9.45 5.72 -1.69
C PRO A 32 10.39 5.74 -0.50
N LYS A 33 11.04 4.60 -0.26
CA LYS A 33 12.14 4.49 0.71
C LYS A 33 11.76 4.89 2.12
N VAL A 34 10.61 4.38 2.58
CA VAL A 34 10.15 4.60 3.95
C VAL A 34 10.78 3.55 4.86
N ILE A 35 11.39 4.00 5.95
CA ILE A 35 11.96 3.13 6.96
C ILE A 35 10.86 2.78 7.96
N GLY A 36 10.83 1.51 8.40
CA GLY A 36 9.84 1.09 9.37
C GLY A 36 10.31 -0.05 10.23
N SER A 37 9.63 -0.23 11.35
CA SER A 37 9.79 -1.37 12.24
C SER A 37 8.41 -1.87 12.62
N GLY A 38 8.19 -3.17 12.56
CA GLY A 38 6.90 -3.76 12.86
C GLY A 38 7.07 -5.16 13.44
N GLU A 39 5.98 -5.88 13.56
CA GLU A 39 5.97 -7.24 14.11
C GLU A 39 6.83 -8.20 13.30
N THR A 40 6.99 -7.96 12.02
CA THR A 40 7.78 -8.81 11.12
C THR A 40 9.24 -8.37 10.99
N GLY A 41 9.65 -7.32 11.73
CA GLY A 41 11.03 -6.84 11.74
C GLY A 41 11.17 -5.40 11.27
N THR A 42 12.42 -4.98 11.16
CA THR A 42 12.80 -3.62 10.79
C THR A 42 13.24 -3.57 9.32
N VAL A 43 12.86 -2.51 8.62
CA VAL A 43 13.22 -2.29 7.23
C VAL A 43 13.93 -0.94 7.14
N THR A 44 15.25 -0.98 6.90
CA THR A 44 16.10 0.23 6.92
C THR A 44 16.95 0.39 5.67
N GLY A 45 16.91 -0.56 4.72
CA GLY A 45 17.77 -0.53 3.55
C GLY A 45 19.23 -0.90 3.81
N SER A 46 19.54 -1.37 5.02
CA SER A 46 20.89 -1.83 5.36
C SER A 46 21.13 -3.28 4.95
N PRO A 47 22.38 -3.76 4.94
CA PRO A 47 22.66 -5.18 4.65
C PRO A 47 21.95 -6.15 5.59
N PHE A 48 21.70 -5.75 6.84
CA PHE A 48 21.00 -6.57 7.83
C PHE A 48 19.49 -6.49 7.69
N PHE A 49 18.98 -5.35 7.21
CA PHE A 49 17.55 -5.10 7.02
C PHE A 49 17.34 -4.57 5.61
N PRO A 50 17.49 -5.43 4.57
CA PRO A 50 17.45 -4.98 3.19
C PRO A 50 16.06 -4.54 2.73
N GLY A 51 16.05 -3.63 1.76
CA GLY A 51 14.82 -3.10 1.19
C GLY A 51 14.28 -1.92 1.99
N PHE A 52 13.19 -1.39 1.48
CA PHE A 52 12.47 -0.26 2.09
C PHE A 52 10.98 -0.56 2.05
N ASN A 53 10.22 0.12 2.88
CA ASN A 53 8.78 0.25 2.68
C ASN A 53 8.51 1.39 1.72
N GLU A 54 7.35 1.36 1.12
CA GLU A 54 6.79 2.45 0.32
C GLU A 54 5.40 2.79 0.83
N MET A 55 4.97 3.99 0.54
CA MET A 55 3.64 4.46 0.89
C MET A 55 2.99 5.08 -0.33
N VAL A 56 1.73 4.74 -0.58
CA VAL A 56 0.93 5.37 -1.60
C VAL A 56 -0.26 6.04 -0.94
N LEU A 57 -0.47 7.31 -1.27
CA LEU A 57 -1.63 8.07 -0.80
C LEU A 57 -2.61 8.25 -1.95
N VAL A 58 -3.86 7.87 -1.72
CA VAL A 58 -4.94 7.98 -2.70
C VAL A 58 -6.15 8.60 -2.03
N VAL A 59 -6.69 9.66 -2.61
CA VAL A 59 -7.91 10.31 -2.10
C VAL A 59 -9.05 9.98 -3.04
N LEU A 60 -10.13 9.42 -2.49
CA LEU A 60 -11.28 8.95 -3.25
C LEU A 60 -12.59 9.38 -2.59
N PRO A 61 -13.67 9.51 -3.37
CA PRO A 61 -15.01 9.60 -2.79
C PRO A 61 -15.31 8.41 -1.87
N ASP A 62 -16.15 8.60 -0.87
CA ASP A 62 -16.38 7.61 0.18
C ASP A 62 -16.73 6.22 -0.35
N ASP A 63 -17.71 6.13 -1.25
CA ASP A 63 -18.15 4.83 -1.79
C ASP A 63 -17.04 4.16 -2.62
N HIS A 64 -16.32 4.93 -3.40
CA HIS A 64 -15.21 4.41 -4.19
C HIS A 64 -14.07 3.93 -3.28
N ALA A 65 -13.77 4.68 -2.23
CA ALA A 65 -12.77 4.29 -1.24
C ALA A 65 -13.13 2.95 -0.58
N ASP A 66 -14.38 2.79 -0.17
CA ASP A 66 -14.86 1.55 0.46
C ASP A 66 -14.72 0.36 -0.49
N GLN A 67 -15.05 0.54 -1.76
CA GLN A 67 -14.90 -0.49 -2.78
C GLN A 67 -13.42 -0.87 -2.97
N ILE A 68 -12.54 0.12 -3.09
CA ILE A 68 -11.11 -0.13 -3.28
C ILE A 68 -10.51 -0.83 -2.06
N VAL A 69 -10.92 -0.49 -0.86
CA VAL A 69 -10.46 -1.18 0.36
C VAL A 69 -10.83 -2.68 0.31
N ALA A 70 -12.06 -3.00 -0.08
CA ALA A 70 -12.49 -4.39 -0.21
C ALA A 70 -11.64 -5.14 -1.24
N GLU A 71 -11.35 -4.52 -2.37
CA GLU A 71 -10.53 -5.12 -3.42
C GLU A 71 -9.05 -5.23 -3.00
N LEU A 72 -8.54 -4.28 -2.20
CA LEU A 72 -7.19 -4.37 -1.64
C LEU A 72 -7.05 -5.52 -0.67
N LYS A 73 -8.09 -5.83 0.11
CA LYS A 73 -8.09 -7.02 0.97
C LYS A 73 -7.92 -8.29 0.16
N ALA A 74 -8.68 -8.42 -0.92
CA ALA A 74 -8.58 -9.57 -1.82
C ALA A 74 -7.21 -9.64 -2.50
N PHE A 75 -6.67 -8.50 -2.91
CA PHE A 75 -5.33 -8.41 -3.49
C PHE A 75 -4.26 -8.87 -2.50
N ARG A 76 -4.33 -8.39 -1.24
CA ARG A 76 -3.40 -8.80 -0.18
C ARG A 76 -3.44 -10.32 0.02
N ASP A 77 -4.65 -10.89 0.10
CA ASP A 77 -4.81 -12.32 0.33
C ASP A 77 -4.24 -13.13 -0.84
N ALA A 78 -4.41 -12.67 -2.07
CA ALA A 78 -3.83 -13.29 -3.25
C ALA A 78 -2.28 -13.24 -3.21
N GLN A 79 -1.70 -12.12 -2.79
CA GLN A 79 -0.24 -11.98 -2.66
C GLN A 79 0.31 -12.92 -1.59
N ILE A 80 -0.37 -13.07 -0.47
CA ILE A 80 0.03 -14.01 0.58
C ILE A 80 0.04 -15.45 0.07
N LYS A 81 -0.95 -15.84 -0.73
CA LYS A 81 -1.03 -17.18 -1.32
C LYS A 81 0.11 -17.48 -2.27
N THR A 82 0.51 -16.50 -3.09
CA THR A 82 1.55 -16.68 -4.10
C THR A 82 2.97 -16.51 -3.53
N HIS A 83 3.09 -15.88 -2.37
CA HIS A 83 4.39 -15.61 -1.74
C HIS A 83 4.35 -15.99 -0.25
N PRO A 84 4.20 -17.28 0.07
CA PRO A 84 4.02 -17.71 1.47
C PRO A 84 5.23 -17.46 2.36
N ALA A 85 6.38 -17.13 1.81
CA ALA A 85 7.59 -16.87 2.59
C ALA A 85 7.61 -15.52 3.31
N GLY A 86 6.49 -14.81 3.37
CA GLY A 86 6.27 -13.81 4.40
C GLY A 86 6.79 -12.40 4.16
N LYS A 87 7.06 -11.98 2.93
CA LYS A 87 7.46 -10.60 2.65
C LYS A 87 6.37 -9.83 1.90
N THR A 88 5.12 -10.17 2.16
CA THR A 88 3.95 -9.57 1.52
C THR A 88 3.18 -8.70 2.50
N SER A 89 3.87 -7.87 3.27
CA SER A 89 3.20 -6.96 4.19
C SER A 89 2.55 -5.82 3.41
N ILE A 90 1.23 -5.80 3.39
CA ILE A 90 0.44 -4.70 2.86
C ILE A 90 -0.52 -4.26 3.95
N ARG A 91 -0.46 -2.98 4.32
CA ARG A 91 -1.37 -2.39 5.29
C ARG A 91 -2.06 -1.20 4.66
N VAL A 92 -3.34 -1.06 4.92
CA VAL A 92 -4.15 0.04 4.39
C VAL A 92 -4.82 0.73 5.55
N PHE A 93 -4.58 2.02 5.67
CA PHE A 93 -5.25 2.86 6.65
C PHE A 93 -6.20 3.81 5.93
N VAL A 94 -7.37 4.01 6.49
CA VAL A 94 -8.40 4.87 5.92
C VAL A 94 -8.59 6.05 6.85
N LEU A 95 -8.48 7.26 6.30
CA LEU A 95 -8.66 8.48 7.07
C LEU A 95 -9.73 9.35 6.40
N PRO A 96 -10.63 9.95 7.19
CA PRO A 96 -11.49 11.00 6.65
C PRO A 96 -10.61 12.18 6.24
N CYS A 97 -10.90 12.80 5.11
CA CYS A 97 -10.13 13.94 4.67
C CYS A 97 -11.00 14.98 3.95
N THR A 98 -10.49 16.21 3.90
CA THR A 98 -11.09 17.31 3.17
C THR A 98 -10.01 17.93 2.31
N GLN A 99 -10.28 18.07 1.02
CA GLN A 99 -9.40 18.80 0.12
C GLN A 99 -9.71 20.28 0.25
N ALA A 100 -8.79 21.02 0.84
CA ALA A 100 -8.99 22.45 1.12
C ALA A 100 -8.62 23.36 -0.04
N VAL A 101 -7.77 22.85 -0.93
CA VAL A 101 -7.29 23.63 -2.08
C VAL A 101 -7.41 22.82 -3.36
#